data_5ef8b3e9335424ba3f91f494efb946bd
#
_entry.id   5ef8b3e9335424ba3f91f494efb946bd
#
_cell.length_a   1.000
_cell.length_b   1.000
_cell.length_c   1.000
_cell.angle_alpha   90.00
_cell.angle_beta   90.00
_cell.angle_gamma   90.00
#
_symmetry.space_group_name_H-M   'P 1'
#
loop_
_entity.id
_entity.type
_entity.pdbx_description
1 polymer ?
#
loop_
_entity_poly.entity_id
_entity_poly.type
_entity_poly.pdbx_seq_one_letter_code
_entity_poly.pdbx_strand_id
1 'polypeptide(L)'
;IARIKRALMSYSSEMVSLRLISRGINPNIINPIKVHIQDQASAVSKGGQIMGVMTMLMILSVFVAGINLAIDTSAGERERNSLALLLSHPVSVLQLVMSKTVAVSIFGMLGLILTIIVSKFVYPFVPWQELGFSVDISGSFVLGALLAGFSVAIFAASMQLFVSFMAKSFKEAQTYISF
;
A
#
# COMPACT_ATOMS: atom_id res chain seq x y z
N ILE A 1 -24.92 -14.37 -19.63
CA ILE A 1 -26.03 -13.42 -19.95
C ILE A 1 -25.45 -12.11 -20.49
N ALA A 2 -24.41 -11.48 -19.86
CA ALA A 2 -23.85 -10.20 -20.32
C ALA A 2 -23.20 -10.25 -21.73
N ARG A 3 -22.60 -11.37 -22.14
CA ARG A 3 -22.03 -11.56 -23.49
C ARG A 3 -23.11 -11.65 -24.57
N ILE A 4 -24.19 -12.39 -24.29
CA ILE A 4 -25.33 -12.56 -25.21
C ILE A 4 -26.04 -11.21 -25.39
N LYS A 5 -26.25 -10.46 -24.31
CA LYS A 5 -26.85 -9.12 -24.35
C LYS A 5 -26.05 -8.15 -25.20
N ARG A 6 -24.70 -8.16 -25.10
CA ARG A 6 -23.83 -7.31 -25.95
C ARG A 6 -23.92 -7.73 -27.43
N ALA A 7 -23.88 -9.03 -27.74
CA ALA A 7 -24.01 -9.51 -29.11
C ALA A 7 -25.38 -9.16 -29.74
N LEU A 8 -26.46 -9.26 -28.95
CA LEU A 8 -27.78 -8.85 -29.42
C LEU A 8 -27.89 -7.33 -29.63
N MET A 9 -27.26 -6.52 -28.76
CA MET A 9 -27.24 -5.06 -28.91
C MET A 9 -26.44 -4.63 -30.16
N SER A 10 -25.24 -5.23 -30.41
CA SER A 10 -24.48 -4.94 -31.63
C SER A 10 -25.23 -5.32 -32.89
N TYR A 11 -25.83 -6.52 -32.92
CA TYR A 11 -26.65 -6.96 -34.05
C TYR A 11 -27.86 -6.03 -34.28
N SER A 12 -28.57 -5.63 -33.24
CA SER A 12 -29.69 -4.74 -33.34
C SER A 12 -29.29 -3.35 -33.88
N SER A 13 -28.13 -2.81 -33.47
CA SER A 13 -27.64 -1.53 -33.97
C SER A 13 -27.22 -1.59 -35.44
N GLU A 14 -26.65 -2.69 -35.92
CA GLU A 14 -26.34 -2.91 -37.34
C GLU A 14 -27.61 -3.01 -38.18
N MET A 15 -28.60 -3.74 -37.71
CA MET A 15 -29.89 -3.86 -38.40
C MET A 15 -30.63 -2.52 -38.54
N VAL A 16 -30.57 -1.69 -37.50
CA VAL A 16 -31.15 -0.35 -37.51
C VAL A 16 -30.40 0.56 -38.50
N SER A 17 -29.05 0.50 -38.52
CA SER A 17 -28.24 1.29 -39.47
C SER A 17 -28.54 0.93 -40.93
N LEU A 18 -28.64 -0.36 -41.27
CA LEU A 18 -28.99 -0.84 -42.59
C LEU A 18 -30.40 -0.40 -43.04
N ARG A 19 -31.39 -0.44 -42.14
CA ARG A 19 -32.75 0.05 -42.42
C ARG A 19 -32.81 1.55 -42.62
N LEU A 20 -31.96 2.33 -41.96
CA LEU A 20 -31.89 3.78 -42.19
C LEU A 20 -31.25 4.11 -43.55
N ILE A 21 -30.15 3.42 -43.88
CA ILE A 21 -29.50 3.58 -45.20
C ILE A 21 -30.48 3.26 -46.34
N SER A 22 -31.26 2.16 -46.22
CA SER A 22 -32.26 1.80 -47.22
C SER A 22 -33.38 2.82 -47.40
N ARG A 23 -33.60 3.70 -46.41
CA ARG A 23 -34.54 4.81 -46.44
C ARG A 23 -33.90 6.15 -46.78
N GLY A 24 -32.61 6.18 -47.15
CA GLY A 24 -31.88 7.41 -47.51
C GLY A 24 -31.57 8.31 -46.29
N ILE A 25 -31.70 7.79 -45.09
CA ILE A 25 -31.45 8.52 -43.85
C ILE A 25 -30.02 8.21 -43.33
N ASN A 26 -29.27 9.25 -42.99
CA ASN A 26 -27.90 9.07 -42.50
C ASN A 26 -27.90 8.33 -41.14
N PRO A 27 -27.21 7.16 -40.99
CA PRO A 27 -27.19 6.39 -39.77
C PRO A 27 -26.60 7.13 -38.52
N ASN A 28 -25.83 8.20 -38.77
CA ASN A 28 -25.27 9.01 -37.69
C ASN A 28 -26.31 9.74 -36.82
N ILE A 29 -27.58 9.77 -37.29
CA ILE A 29 -28.70 10.33 -36.49
C ILE A 29 -29.01 9.48 -35.25
N ILE A 30 -28.67 8.18 -35.25
CA ILE A 30 -28.93 7.29 -34.13
C ILE A 30 -27.98 7.61 -32.96
N ASN A 31 -26.74 8.05 -33.25
CA ASN A 31 -25.75 8.43 -32.27
C ASN A 31 -25.29 9.88 -32.48
N PRO A 32 -26.17 10.86 -32.18
CA PRO A 32 -25.88 12.29 -32.42
C PRO A 32 -24.77 12.81 -31.53
N ILE A 33 -24.48 12.12 -30.43
CA ILE A 33 -23.43 12.47 -29.47
C ILE A 33 -22.34 11.41 -29.55
N LYS A 34 -21.21 11.74 -30.14
CA LYS A 34 -19.99 10.94 -30.02
C LYS A 34 -19.33 11.32 -28.68
N VAL A 35 -19.53 10.51 -27.67
CA VAL A 35 -18.82 10.67 -26.39
C VAL A 35 -17.37 10.25 -26.62
N HIS A 36 -16.49 11.21 -26.84
CA HIS A 36 -15.06 11.00 -26.77
C HIS A 36 -14.64 11.14 -25.31
N ILE A 37 -14.41 10.01 -24.65
CA ILE A 37 -13.79 10.02 -23.33
C ILE A 37 -12.31 10.40 -23.54
N GLN A 38 -12.01 11.68 -23.48
CA GLN A 38 -10.63 12.15 -23.40
C GLN A 38 -10.23 12.14 -21.92
N ASP A 39 -9.33 11.24 -21.58
CA ASP A 39 -8.66 11.27 -20.29
C ASP A 39 -7.76 12.52 -20.23
N GLN A 40 -8.27 13.59 -19.62
CA GLN A 40 -7.55 14.85 -19.46
C GLN A 40 -6.56 14.83 -18.29
N ALA A 41 -6.45 13.71 -17.59
CA ALA A 41 -5.43 13.57 -16.55
C ALA A 41 -4.05 13.67 -17.20
N SER A 42 -3.29 14.70 -16.79
CA SER A 42 -1.91 14.86 -17.24
C SER A 42 -1.05 13.68 -16.82
N ALA A 43 0.02 13.38 -17.55
CA ALA A 43 1.00 12.34 -17.16
C ALA A 43 1.52 12.55 -15.74
N VAL A 44 1.61 13.80 -15.29
CA VAL A 44 1.98 14.18 -13.91
C VAL A 44 0.91 13.74 -12.91
N SER A 45 -0.38 13.98 -13.21
CA SER A 45 -1.48 13.56 -12.32
C SER A 45 -1.56 12.03 -12.19
N LYS A 46 -1.38 11.31 -13.30
CA LYS A 46 -1.32 9.85 -13.31
C LYS A 46 -0.09 9.33 -12.55
N GLY A 47 1.06 9.98 -12.72
CA GLY A 47 2.28 9.69 -11.96
C GLY A 47 2.09 9.89 -10.47
N GLY A 48 1.35 10.93 -10.05
CA GLY A 48 1.00 11.19 -8.66
C GLY A 48 0.21 10.05 -7.99
N GLN A 49 -0.68 9.39 -8.72
CA GLN A 49 -1.41 8.23 -8.20
C GLN A 49 -0.47 7.05 -7.90
N ILE A 50 0.48 6.77 -8.81
CA ILE A 50 1.49 5.72 -8.61
C ILE A 50 2.37 6.06 -7.41
N MET A 51 2.83 7.30 -7.31
CA MET A 51 3.61 7.76 -6.15
C MET A 51 2.83 7.62 -4.84
N GLY A 52 1.53 7.86 -4.85
CA GLY A 52 0.64 7.62 -3.71
C GLY A 52 0.60 6.15 -3.29
N VAL A 53 0.45 5.24 -4.25
CA VAL A 53 0.50 3.78 -3.98
C VAL A 53 1.87 3.36 -3.46
N MET A 54 2.96 3.86 -4.04
CA MET A 54 4.33 3.59 -3.56
C MET A 54 4.51 4.07 -2.12
N THR A 55 4.05 5.27 -1.80
CA THR A 55 4.11 5.81 -0.43
C THR A 55 3.31 4.94 0.54
N MET A 56 2.12 4.48 0.15
CA MET A 56 1.32 3.56 0.95
C MET A 56 2.05 2.24 1.21
N LEU A 57 2.69 1.65 0.19
CA LEU A 57 3.48 0.43 0.33
C LEU A 57 4.70 0.63 1.25
N MET A 58 5.35 1.80 1.18
CA MET A 58 6.43 2.18 2.08
C MET A 58 5.96 2.25 3.53
N ILE A 59 4.81 2.87 3.80
CA ILE A 59 4.21 2.90 5.14
C ILE A 59 3.87 1.49 5.62
N LEU A 60 3.23 0.68 4.78
CA LEU A 60 2.91 -0.71 5.11
C LEU A 60 4.16 -1.53 5.44
N SER A 61 5.27 -1.32 4.73
CA SER A 61 6.52 -2.05 4.98
C SER A 61 7.09 -1.76 6.37
N VAL A 62 6.93 -0.53 6.87
CA VAL A 62 7.33 -0.16 8.25
C VAL A 62 6.55 -0.97 9.27
N PHE A 63 5.23 -1.05 9.10
CA PHE A 63 4.38 -1.83 10.01
C PHE A 63 4.70 -3.32 9.95
N VAL A 64 4.75 -3.90 8.75
CA VAL A 64 4.96 -5.35 8.57
C VAL A 64 6.32 -5.80 9.08
N ALA A 65 7.38 -5.01 8.86
CA ALA A 65 8.73 -5.37 9.30
C ALA A 65 8.88 -5.43 10.83
N GLY A 66 8.14 -4.60 11.57
CA GLY A 66 8.23 -4.52 13.03
C GLY A 66 7.37 -5.56 13.78
N ILE A 67 6.32 -6.11 13.15
CA ILE A 67 5.29 -6.92 13.82
C ILE A 67 5.88 -8.10 14.60
N ASN A 68 6.67 -8.93 13.94
CA ASN A 68 7.19 -10.16 14.56
C ASN A 68 8.10 -9.85 15.73
N LEU A 69 8.94 -8.84 15.62
CA LEU A 69 9.82 -8.42 16.70
C LEU A 69 9.02 -7.83 17.88
N ALA A 70 8.00 -7.03 17.61
CA ALA A 70 7.12 -6.48 18.63
C ALA A 70 6.42 -7.58 19.41
N ILE A 71 5.90 -8.61 18.74
CA ILE A 71 5.21 -9.74 19.38
C ILE A 71 6.21 -10.60 20.17
N ASP A 72 7.36 -10.93 19.59
CA ASP A 72 8.34 -11.81 20.23
C ASP A 72 8.93 -11.19 21.48
N THR A 73 9.23 -9.89 21.44
CA THR A 73 9.80 -9.14 22.57
C THR A 73 8.79 -8.72 23.63
N SER A 74 7.52 -9.02 23.49
CA SER A 74 6.47 -8.67 24.46
C SER A 74 5.64 -9.89 24.87
N ALA A 75 4.65 -10.29 24.07
CA ALA A 75 3.82 -11.46 24.35
C ALA A 75 4.66 -12.77 24.34
N GLY A 76 5.65 -12.88 23.46
CA GLY A 76 6.56 -14.03 23.42
C GLY A 76 7.41 -14.18 24.68
N GLU A 77 7.93 -13.07 25.22
CA GLU A 77 8.67 -13.12 26.51
C GLU A 77 7.76 -13.48 27.67
N ARG A 78 6.51 -13.01 27.67
CA ARG A 78 5.51 -13.37 28.67
C ARG A 78 5.19 -14.87 28.62
N GLU A 79 4.97 -15.41 27.42
CA GLU A 79 4.66 -16.84 27.21
C GLU A 79 5.81 -17.75 27.68
N ARG A 80 7.06 -17.33 27.45
CA ARG A 80 8.27 -18.05 27.87
C ARG A 80 8.64 -17.82 29.35
N ASN A 81 7.86 -17.04 30.09
CA ASN A 81 8.17 -16.61 31.46
C ASN A 81 9.51 -15.86 31.65
N SER A 82 10.11 -15.38 30.55
CA SER A 82 11.38 -14.62 30.60
C SER A 82 11.18 -13.18 31.03
N LEU A 83 9.97 -12.65 30.98
CA LEU A 83 9.64 -11.30 31.43
C LEU A 83 9.91 -11.14 32.95
N ALA A 84 9.62 -12.16 33.77
CA ALA A 84 9.87 -12.12 35.19
C ALA A 84 11.39 -12.02 35.50
N LEU A 85 12.19 -12.72 34.69
CA LEU A 85 13.66 -12.65 34.79
C LEU A 85 14.18 -11.25 34.40
N LEU A 86 13.64 -10.65 33.34
CA LEU A 86 14.00 -9.29 32.93
C LEU A 86 13.67 -8.26 34.02
N LEU A 87 12.51 -8.39 34.66
CA LEU A 87 12.09 -7.50 35.76
C LEU A 87 12.86 -7.68 37.05
N SER A 88 13.60 -8.79 37.23
CA SER A 88 14.49 -9.00 38.37
C SER A 88 15.81 -8.22 38.29
N HIS A 89 16.16 -7.71 37.10
CA HIS A 89 17.32 -6.85 36.91
C HIS A 89 17.04 -5.42 37.40
N PRO A 90 18.05 -4.66 37.81
CA PRO A 90 17.91 -3.30 38.31
C PRO A 90 17.69 -2.30 37.15
N VAL A 91 16.64 -2.53 36.33
CA VAL A 91 16.25 -1.68 35.22
C VAL A 91 14.82 -1.20 35.43
N SER A 92 14.53 0.06 35.07
CA SER A 92 13.17 0.58 35.14
C SER A 92 12.30 0.02 34.01
N VAL A 93 11.01 -0.18 34.29
CA VAL A 93 10.02 -0.61 33.27
C VAL A 93 10.03 0.32 32.07
N LEU A 94 10.20 1.63 32.29
CA LEU A 94 10.28 2.61 31.23
C LEU A 94 11.48 2.36 30.30
N GLN A 95 12.65 2.08 30.86
CA GLN A 95 13.85 1.75 30.08
C GLN A 95 13.64 0.48 29.24
N LEU A 96 12.98 -0.54 29.82
CA LEU A 96 12.65 -1.77 29.12
C LEU A 96 11.70 -1.52 27.92
N VAL A 97 10.64 -0.75 28.14
CA VAL A 97 9.68 -0.42 27.05
C VAL A 97 10.35 0.43 25.98
N MET A 98 11.12 1.45 26.36
CA MET A 98 11.81 2.32 25.40
C MET A 98 12.82 1.55 24.56
N SER A 99 13.61 0.64 25.15
CA SER A 99 14.58 -0.17 24.40
C SER A 99 13.88 -1.07 23.36
N LYS A 100 12.74 -1.67 23.71
CA LYS A 100 11.94 -2.47 22.79
C LYS A 100 11.35 -1.61 21.68
N THR A 101 10.83 -0.43 22.01
CA THR A 101 10.30 0.52 21.01
C THR A 101 11.38 0.93 20.02
N VAL A 102 12.59 1.24 20.48
CA VAL A 102 13.72 1.57 19.61
C VAL A 102 14.08 0.38 18.71
N ALA A 103 14.18 -0.83 19.28
CA ALA A 103 14.50 -2.02 18.50
C ALA A 103 13.48 -2.28 17.39
N VAL A 104 12.17 -2.24 17.71
CA VAL A 104 11.08 -2.44 16.73
C VAL A 104 11.08 -1.32 15.68
N SER A 105 11.34 -0.07 16.08
CA SER A 105 11.44 1.06 15.15
C SER A 105 12.59 0.91 14.17
N ILE A 106 13.74 0.40 14.62
CA ILE A 106 14.89 0.11 13.74
C ILE A 106 14.50 -0.95 12.68
N PHE A 107 13.81 -2.02 13.09
CA PHE A 107 13.32 -3.02 12.14
C PHE A 107 12.30 -2.44 11.15
N GLY A 108 11.38 -1.59 11.61
CA GLY A 108 10.48 -0.85 10.74
C GLY A 108 11.22 0.01 9.71
N MET A 109 12.27 0.73 10.16
CA MET A 109 13.13 1.52 9.26
C MET A 109 13.91 0.66 8.26
N LEU A 110 14.39 -0.50 8.68
CA LEU A 110 15.05 -1.44 7.76
C LEU A 110 14.08 -1.93 6.67
N GLY A 111 12.82 -2.22 7.04
CA GLY A 111 11.78 -2.55 6.07
C GLY A 111 11.52 -1.43 5.05
N LEU A 112 11.45 -0.18 5.51
CA LEU A 112 11.31 0.98 4.65
C LEU A 112 12.50 1.14 3.70
N ILE A 113 13.72 1.08 4.23
CA ILE A 113 14.95 1.20 3.44
C ILE A 113 15.01 0.11 2.36
N LEU A 114 14.70 -1.13 2.72
CA LEU A 114 14.65 -2.23 1.77
C LEU A 114 13.62 -1.98 0.67
N THR A 115 12.43 -1.50 1.04
CA THR A 115 11.36 -1.17 0.08
C THR A 115 11.79 -0.04 -0.87
N ILE A 116 12.48 1.00 -0.39
CA ILE A 116 13.02 2.08 -1.20
C ILE A 116 14.08 1.54 -2.18
N ILE A 117 15.00 0.69 -1.71
CA ILE A 117 16.04 0.09 -2.54
C ILE A 117 15.42 -0.75 -3.65
N VAL A 118 14.49 -1.65 -3.30
CA VAL A 118 13.78 -2.51 -4.27
C VAL A 118 13.02 -1.65 -5.29
N SER A 119 12.29 -0.63 -4.82
CA SER A 119 11.56 0.28 -5.70
C SER A 119 12.48 0.97 -6.69
N LYS A 120 13.65 1.43 -6.24
CA LYS A 120 14.65 2.10 -7.09
C LYS A 120 15.28 1.15 -8.11
N PHE A 121 15.45 -0.14 -7.76
CA PHE A 121 15.93 -1.17 -8.68
C PHE A 121 14.89 -1.56 -9.73
N VAL A 122 13.62 -1.68 -9.32
CA VAL A 122 12.52 -2.11 -10.21
C VAL A 122 12.10 -0.98 -11.15
N TYR A 123 12.23 0.27 -10.72
CA TYR A 123 11.78 1.45 -11.47
C TYR A 123 12.25 1.49 -12.93
N PRO A 124 13.55 1.25 -13.28
CA PRO A 124 14.04 1.34 -14.67
C PRO A 124 13.49 0.24 -15.59
N PHE A 125 12.98 -0.86 -15.04
CA PHE A 125 12.48 -1.98 -15.86
C PHE A 125 11.03 -1.77 -16.35
N VAL A 126 10.35 -0.76 -15.82
CA VAL A 126 8.97 -0.46 -16.22
C VAL A 126 8.97 0.72 -17.20
N PRO A 127 8.41 0.57 -18.40
CA PRO A 127 8.35 1.65 -19.39
C PRO A 127 7.25 2.68 -19.05
N TRP A 128 7.46 3.46 -18.00
CA TRP A 128 6.49 4.42 -17.45
C TRP A 128 5.98 5.43 -18.48
N GLN A 129 6.88 5.90 -19.35
CA GLN A 129 6.55 6.89 -20.37
C GLN A 129 5.61 6.33 -21.43
N GLU A 130 5.80 5.07 -21.86
CA GLU A 130 4.94 4.38 -22.81
C GLU A 130 3.54 4.14 -22.22
N LEU A 131 3.46 3.94 -20.91
CA LEU A 131 2.21 3.80 -20.16
C LEU A 131 1.53 5.14 -19.87
N GLY A 132 2.15 6.26 -20.25
CA GLY A 132 1.61 7.61 -20.03
C GLY A 132 1.74 8.12 -18.61
N PHE A 133 2.71 7.60 -17.82
CA PHE A 133 3.00 8.05 -16.46
C PHE A 133 4.33 8.80 -16.41
N SER A 134 4.36 9.90 -15.65
CA SER A 134 5.60 10.55 -15.24
C SER A 134 5.82 10.27 -13.75
N VAL A 135 6.68 9.32 -13.45
CA VAL A 135 7.08 8.98 -12.07
C VAL A 135 8.53 9.39 -11.90
N ASP A 136 8.85 10.07 -10.81
CA ASP A 136 10.21 10.46 -10.48
C ASP A 136 10.53 10.07 -9.03
N ILE A 137 11.46 9.12 -8.87
CA ILE A 137 12.00 8.72 -7.56
C ILE A 137 13.28 9.53 -7.31
N SER A 138 13.11 10.84 -7.14
CA SER A 138 14.21 11.76 -6.86
C SER A 138 14.80 11.56 -5.46
N GLY A 139 16.01 12.09 -5.27
CA GLY A 139 16.67 12.09 -3.96
C GLY A 139 15.86 12.82 -2.88
N SER A 140 15.14 13.88 -3.26
CA SER A 140 14.26 14.62 -2.36
C SER A 140 13.05 13.78 -1.89
N PHE A 141 12.47 12.98 -2.78
CA PHE A 141 11.41 12.04 -2.41
C PHE A 141 11.92 11.00 -1.42
N VAL A 142 13.09 10.40 -1.67
CA VAL A 142 13.71 9.41 -0.78
C VAL A 142 14.00 10.02 0.60
N LEU A 143 14.55 11.22 0.65
CA LEU A 143 14.83 11.90 1.92
C LEU A 143 13.52 12.18 2.69
N GLY A 144 12.50 12.69 2.01
CA GLY A 144 11.18 12.91 2.60
C GLY A 144 10.56 11.61 3.14
N ALA A 145 10.67 10.52 2.37
CA ALA A 145 10.18 9.20 2.78
C ALA A 145 10.91 8.66 4.02
N LEU A 146 12.22 8.86 4.12
CA LEU A 146 13.00 8.46 5.30
C LEU A 146 12.64 9.28 6.54
N LEU A 147 12.49 10.60 6.41
CA LEU A 147 12.12 11.48 7.52
C LEU A 147 10.69 11.19 8.02
N ALA A 148 9.74 11.09 7.11
CA ALA A 148 8.37 10.72 7.46
C ALA A 148 8.30 9.29 8.01
N GLY A 149 9.03 8.36 7.39
CA GLY A 149 9.10 6.96 7.81
C GLY A 149 9.68 6.77 9.21
N PHE A 150 10.62 7.61 9.62
CA PHE A 150 11.15 7.59 10.99
C PHE A 150 10.05 7.88 12.03
N SER A 151 9.25 8.90 11.81
CA SER A 151 8.12 9.24 12.69
C SER A 151 7.07 8.11 12.70
N VAL A 152 6.76 7.55 11.51
CA VAL A 152 5.84 6.42 11.37
C VAL A 152 6.39 5.17 12.06
N ALA A 153 7.69 4.91 11.99
CA ALA A 153 8.30 3.73 12.62
C ALA A 153 8.20 3.77 14.14
N ILE A 154 8.42 4.94 14.77
CA ILE A 154 8.25 5.10 16.22
C ILE A 154 6.78 4.91 16.61
N PHE A 155 5.86 5.50 15.85
CA PHE A 155 4.44 5.36 16.10
C PHE A 155 3.98 3.89 15.94
N ALA A 156 4.36 3.24 14.85
CA ALA A 156 4.03 1.84 14.56
C ALA A 156 4.57 0.91 15.65
N ALA A 157 5.84 1.09 16.05
CA ALA A 157 6.47 0.31 17.12
C ALA A 157 5.72 0.46 18.46
N SER A 158 5.35 1.69 18.81
CA SER A 158 4.63 1.96 20.06
C SER A 158 3.26 1.31 20.06
N MET A 159 2.51 1.41 18.94
CA MET A 159 1.19 0.78 18.79
C MET A 159 1.27 -0.75 18.81
N GLN A 160 2.21 -1.33 18.09
CA GLN A 160 2.41 -2.78 18.03
C GLN A 160 2.79 -3.36 19.39
N LEU A 161 3.72 -2.71 20.10
CA LEU A 161 4.10 -3.12 21.44
C LEU A 161 2.94 -2.97 22.43
N PHE A 162 2.19 -1.86 22.37
CA PHE A 162 1.03 -1.66 23.22
C PHE A 162 0.00 -2.78 23.06
N VAL A 163 -0.37 -3.09 21.82
CA VAL A 163 -1.33 -4.16 21.52
C VAL A 163 -0.76 -5.52 21.94
N SER A 164 0.53 -5.77 21.68
CA SER A 164 1.17 -7.03 22.02
C SER A 164 1.31 -7.24 23.52
N PHE A 165 1.51 -6.19 24.33
CA PHE A 165 1.53 -6.30 25.79
C PHE A 165 0.17 -6.66 26.40
N MET A 166 -0.94 -6.39 25.71
CA MET A 166 -2.27 -6.79 26.15
C MET A 166 -2.51 -8.30 25.96
N ALA A 167 -1.82 -8.94 25.03
CA ALA A 167 -1.98 -10.36 24.74
C ALA A 167 -1.28 -11.25 25.78
N LYS A 168 -1.84 -12.44 26.00
CA LYS A 168 -1.30 -13.45 26.93
C LYS A 168 -0.35 -14.43 26.24
N SER A 169 -0.46 -14.60 24.95
CA SER A 169 0.35 -15.52 24.13
C SER A 169 0.76 -14.90 22.81
N PHE A 170 1.77 -15.47 22.17
CA PHE A 170 2.24 -15.06 20.85
C PHE A 170 1.10 -15.10 19.80
N LYS A 171 0.30 -16.18 19.78
CA LYS A 171 -0.81 -16.35 18.85
C LYS A 171 -1.91 -15.31 19.06
N GLU A 172 -2.22 -14.98 20.30
CA GLU A 172 -3.22 -13.95 20.63
C GLU A 172 -2.74 -12.58 20.19
N ALA A 173 -1.48 -12.23 20.43
CA ALA A 173 -0.88 -10.98 19.95
C ALA A 173 -0.91 -10.88 18.42
N GLN A 174 -0.57 -11.96 17.73
CA GLN A 174 -0.62 -12.01 16.27
C GLN A 174 -2.04 -11.77 15.74
N THR A 175 -3.05 -12.34 16.40
CA THR A 175 -4.45 -12.11 16.03
C THR A 175 -4.86 -10.67 16.24
N TYR A 176 -4.50 -10.05 17.37
CA TYR A 176 -4.85 -8.65 17.67
C TYR A 176 -4.20 -7.64 16.73
N ILE A 177 -2.99 -7.92 16.26
CA ILE A 177 -2.27 -7.01 15.35
C ILE A 177 -2.69 -7.21 13.88
N SER A 178 -3.21 -8.40 13.51
CA SER A 178 -3.60 -8.72 12.13
C SER A 178 -4.99 -8.19 11.74
N PHE A 179 -5.77 -7.66 12.69
CA PHE A 179 -7.03 -6.96 12.48
C PHE A 179 -6.83 -5.46 12.49
#